data_ddaaf3f8001bed6dd7f7be304b619763
#
_entry.id   ddaaf3f8001bed6dd7f7be304b619763
#
_cell.length_a   1.000
_cell.length_b   1.000
_cell.length_c   1.000
_cell.angle_alpha   90.00
_cell.angle_beta   90.00
_cell.angle_gamma   90.00
#
_symmetry.space_group_name_H-M   'P 1'
#
loop_
_entity.id
_entity.type
_entity.pdbx_description
1 polymer ?
#
loop_
_entity_poly.entity_id
_entity_poly.type
_entity_poly.pdbx_seq_one_letter_code
_entity_poly.pdbx_strand_id
1 'polypeptide(L)'
;WNGVNNIPRHQPSIFAANHLSHVDPLFIITGSRRKIFFLAKDDHFKRKHTAWFMKATGQIETARTNGGYDALSAAVDILDSGHCLGIFPEGTRSKNTEPPFLLRGKTGVARIAAASPNAPVVPIAHIGTREFMKPKVNKIPRPWRKVVFNYGVGITWLEWLGDSQGGNCTPHSIEEMNELEEHLLRSEIG
;
A
#
# COMPACT_ATOMS: atom_id res chain seq x y z
N TRP A 1 -9.12 -5.92 15.42
CA TRP A 1 -7.83 -5.96 14.72
C TRP A 1 -7.00 -7.10 15.29
N ASN A 2 -6.51 -7.97 14.43
CA ASN A 2 -5.64 -9.09 14.79
C ASN A 2 -4.22 -8.82 14.27
N GLY A 3 -3.19 -9.36 14.94
CA GLY A 3 -1.80 -9.22 14.51
C GLY A 3 -1.21 -7.81 14.63
N VAL A 4 -1.80 -6.92 15.43
CA VAL A 4 -1.31 -5.54 15.64
C VAL A 4 0.11 -5.52 16.19
N ASN A 5 0.54 -6.58 16.88
CA ASN A 5 1.89 -6.73 17.41
C ASN A 5 2.94 -6.98 16.30
N ASN A 6 2.51 -7.38 15.10
CA ASN A 6 3.39 -7.56 13.94
C ASN A 6 3.78 -6.23 13.28
N ILE A 7 3.16 -5.12 13.70
CA ILE A 7 3.39 -3.81 13.09
C ILE A 7 4.69 -3.22 13.64
N PRO A 8 5.69 -2.92 12.78
CA PRO A 8 6.91 -2.23 13.18
C PRO A 8 6.60 -0.85 13.77
N ARG A 9 7.14 -0.53 14.96
CA ARG A 9 6.78 0.69 15.70
C ARG A 9 7.64 1.89 15.39
N HIS A 10 8.92 1.68 15.05
CA HIS A 10 9.93 2.73 15.00
C HIS A 10 10.59 2.93 13.63
N GLN A 11 10.17 2.17 12.62
CA GLN A 11 10.72 2.27 11.27
C GLN A 11 9.62 2.54 10.23
N PRO A 12 9.96 3.20 9.10
CA PRO A 12 9.06 3.32 7.97
C PRO A 12 8.66 1.93 7.47
N SER A 13 7.43 1.80 7.02
CA SER A 13 6.88 0.50 6.60
C SER A 13 5.86 0.69 5.50
N ILE A 14 5.73 -0.31 4.64
CA ILE A 14 4.76 -0.35 3.55
C ILE A 14 3.58 -1.22 4.00
N PHE A 15 2.40 -0.65 4.13
CA PHE A 15 1.18 -1.37 4.48
C PHE A 15 0.42 -1.74 3.20
N ALA A 16 0.46 -3.02 2.83
CA ALA A 16 -0.18 -3.54 1.62
C ALA A 16 -1.49 -4.24 1.96
N ALA A 17 -2.62 -3.68 1.50
CA ALA A 17 -3.96 -4.16 1.83
C ALA A 17 -4.82 -4.41 0.60
N ASN A 18 -5.79 -5.32 0.69
CA ASN A 18 -6.87 -5.41 -0.27
C ASN A 18 -7.80 -4.19 -0.19
N HIS A 19 -8.53 -3.86 -1.28
CA HIS A 19 -9.31 -2.63 -1.36
C HIS A 19 -10.79 -2.88 -1.65
N LEU A 20 -11.63 -2.76 -0.64
CA LEU A 20 -13.06 -3.05 -0.70
C LEU A 20 -13.95 -1.80 -0.57
N SER A 21 -13.50 -0.77 0.17
CA SER A 21 -14.30 0.41 0.49
C SER A 21 -13.46 1.69 0.51
N HIS A 22 -14.12 2.84 0.44
CA HIS A 22 -13.48 4.15 0.61
C HIS A 22 -12.93 4.37 2.02
N VAL A 23 -13.47 3.65 3.01
CA VAL A 23 -13.08 3.80 4.43
C VAL A 23 -11.90 2.92 4.83
N ASP A 24 -11.40 2.05 3.93
CA ASP A 24 -10.29 1.16 4.23
C ASP A 24 -9.05 1.89 4.78
N PRO A 25 -8.59 3.03 4.18
CA PRO A 25 -7.45 3.77 4.71
C PRO A 25 -7.66 4.22 6.16
N LEU A 26 -8.87 4.68 6.50
CA LEU A 26 -9.20 5.14 7.86
C LEU A 26 -9.07 4.01 8.88
N PHE A 27 -9.62 2.83 8.56
CA PHE A 27 -9.52 1.67 9.44
C PHE A 27 -8.07 1.19 9.60
N ILE A 28 -7.28 1.22 8.52
CA ILE A 28 -5.87 0.83 8.57
C ILE A 28 -5.08 1.80 9.46
N ILE A 29 -5.25 3.11 9.31
CA ILE A 29 -4.59 4.13 10.14
C ILE A 29 -4.99 3.95 11.61
N THR A 30 -6.29 3.80 11.88
CA THR A 30 -6.81 3.66 13.26
C THR A 30 -6.32 2.37 13.92
N GLY A 31 -6.34 1.25 13.20
CA GLY A 31 -5.93 -0.06 13.72
C GLY A 31 -4.42 -0.17 13.92
N SER A 32 -3.63 0.38 13.01
CA SER A 32 -2.16 0.36 13.09
C SER A 32 -1.61 1.32 14.15
N ARG A 33 -2.35 2.36 14.47
CA ARG A 33 -1.88 3.49 15.30
C ARG A 33 -0.59 4.12 14.77
N ARG A 34 -0.43 4.12 13.43
CA ARG A 34 0.70 4.71 12.72
C ARG A 34 0.21 5.81 11.79
N LYS A 35 1.02 6.85 11.60
CA LYS A 35 0.78 7.84 10.55
C LYS A 35 1.14 7.20 9.21
N ILE A 36 0.13 6.88 8.40
CA ILE A 36 0.28 6.22 7.11
C ILE A 36 -0.20 7.14 6.02
N PHE A 37 0.62 7.36 5.02
CA PHE A 37 0.27 8.13 3.83
C PHE A 37 -0.20 7.19 2.72
N PHE A 38 -1.29 7.53 2.04
CA PHE A 38 -1.81 6.78 0.91
C PHE A 38 -1.68 7.60 -0.36
N LEU A 39 -1.23 6.98 -1.44
CA LEU A 39 -1.21 7.59 -2.76
C LEU A 39 -2.61 7.54 -3.38
N ALA A 40 -3.18 8.67 -3.69
CA ALA A 40 -4.52 8.78 -4.24
C ALA A 40 -4.53 9.52 -5.57
N LYS A 41 -5.50 9.19 -6.45
CA LYS A 41 -5.68 9.85 -7.74
C LYS A 41 -6.17 11.29 -7.58
N ASP A 42 -5.71 12.18 -8.45
CA ASP A 42 -6.09 13.60 -8.54
C ASP A 42 -7.60 13.85 -8.52
N ASP A 43 -8.40 12.99 -9.17
CA ASP A 43 -9.85 13.15 -9.27
C ASP A 43 -10.56 13.22 -7.92
N HIS A 44 -9.95 12.64 -6.87
CA HIS A 44 -10.51 12.66 -5.52
C HIS A 44 -10.26 13.98 -4.78
N PHE A 45 -9.23 14.74 -5.16
CA PHE A 45 -8.91 16.05 -4.57
C PHE A 45 -9.74 17.21 -5.16
N LYS A 46 -10.31 17.04 -6.35
CA LYS A 46 -11.11 18.07 -7.04
C LYS A 46 -12.43 18.40 -6.37
N ARG A 47 -12.93 17.56 -5.46
CA ARG A 47 -14.18 17.78 -4.72
C ARG A 47 -13.89 18.27 -3.30
N LYS A 48 -14.32 19.48 -2.93
CA LYS A 48 -14.00 20.17 -1.66
C LYS A 48 -14.21 19.31 -0.40
N HIS A 49 -15.30 18.54 -0.32
CA HIS A 49 -15.61 17.69 0.85
C HIS A 49 -14.75 16.42 0.91
N THR A 50 -14.29 15.87 -0.22
CA THR A 50 -13.36 14.74 -0.24
C THR A 50 -11.92 15.20 -0.07
N ALA A 51 -11.55 16.39 -0.57
CA ALA A 51 -10.22 16.95 -0.44
C ALA A 51 -9.82 17.18 1.04
N TRP A 52 -10.75 17.71 1.86
CA TRP A 52 -10.51 17.85 3.29
C TRP A 52 -10.25 16.51 3.98
N PHE A 53 -11.08 15.49 3.70
CA PHE A 53 -10.94 14.16 4.26
C PHE A 53 -9.62 13.50 3.81
N MET A 54 -9.26 13.64 2.53
CA MET A 54 -8.01 13.13 1.94
C MET A 54 -6.78 13.74 2.63
N LYS A 55 -6.78 15.07 2.83
CA LYS A 55 -5.71 15.77 3.55
C LYS A 55 -5.66 15.38 5.02
N ALA A 56 -6.80 15.27 5.70
CA ALA A 56 -6.87 14.88 7.11
C ALA A 56 -6.38 13.43 7.35
N THR A 57 -6.53 12.55 6.37
CA THR A 57 -6.06 11.16 6.43
C THR A 57 -4.64 10.96 5.85
N GLY A 58 -3.91 12.06 5.54
CA GLY A 58 -2.54 11.97 5.03
C GLY A 58 -2.44 11.38 3.63
N GLN A 59 -3.44 11.57 2.79
CA GLN A 59 -3.38 11.10 1.40
C GLN A 59 -2.64 12.12 0.54
N ILE A 60 -1.72 11.62 -0.29
CA ILE A 60 -0.90 12.42 -1.20
C ILE A 60 -1.46 12.28 -2.61
N GLU A 61 -1.66 13.45 -3.24
CA GLU A 61 -2.07 13.52 -4.63
C GLU A 61 -0.93 13.08 -5.54
N THR A 62 -1.21 12.12 -6.43
CA THR A 62 -0.26 11.70 -7.45
C THR A 62 -0.84 11.91 -8.83
N ALA A 63 -0.20 12.77 -9.62
CA ALA A 63 -0.47 12.87 -11.05
C ALA A 63 0.08 11.62 -11.76
N ARG A 64 -0.75 10.97 -12.56
CA ARG A 64 -0.34 9.81 -13.38
C ARG A 64 0.04 10.20 -14.79
N THR A 65 0.64 11.37 -14.97
CA THR A 65 1.03 11.88 -16.28
C THR A 65 2.22 11.14 -16.88
N ASN A 66 3.12 10.59 -16.03
CA ASN A 66 4.38 9.98 -16.46
C ASN A 66 4.48 8.48 -16.11
N GLY A 67 3.51 7.66 -16.53
CA GLY A 67 3.65 6.20 -16.48
C GLY A 67 3.80 5.56 -15.08
N GLY A 68 3.53 6.31 -14.00
CA GLY A 68 3.63 5.80 -12.63
C GLY A 68 4.97 6.07 -11.92
N TYR A 69 5.93 6.71 -12.58
CA TYR A 69 7.21 7.12 -11.97
C TYR A 69 6.99 8.14 -10.85
N ASP A 70 6.13 9.15 -11.06
CA ASP A 70 5.82 10.16 -10.04
C ASP A 70 5.26 9.51 -8.76
N ALA A 71 4.45 8.46 -8.92
CA ALA A 71 3.89 7.73 -7.78
C ALA A 71 4.95 6.89 -7.06
N LEU A 72 5.90 6.31 -7.79
CA LEU A 72 7.02 5.55 -7.21
C LEU A 72 7.95 6.49 -6.44
N SER A 73 8.37 7.59 -7.05
CA SER A 73 9.22 8.60 -6.40
C SER A 73 8.56 9.14 -5.13
N ALA A 74 7.30 9.57 -5.20
CA ALA A 74 6.56 10.05 -4.04
C ALA A 74 6.44 8.98 -2.92
N ALA A 75 6.34 7.71 -3.29
CA ALA A 75 6.31 6.61 -2.33
C ALA A 75 7.65 6.45 -1.60
N VAL A 76 8.76 6.51 -2.34
CA VAL A 76 10.12 6.44 -1.78
C VAL A 76 10.38 7.65 -0.88
N ASP A 77 10.04 8.87 -1.31
CA ASP A 77 10.20 10.10 -0.52
C ASP A 77 9.46 10.03 0.83
N ILE A 78 8.27 9.39 0.87
CA ILE A 78 7.53 9.15 2.11
C ILE A 78 8.32 8.25 3.05
N LEU A 79 8.85 7.14 2.54
CA LEU A 79 9.61 6.17 3.33
C LEU A 79 10.94 6.76 3.81
N ASP A 80 11.66 7.47 2.96
CA ASP A 80 12.93 8.13 3.29
C ASP A 80 12.75 9.25 4.31
N SER A 81 11.58 9.89 4.33
CA SER A 81 11.19 10.85 5.37
C SER A 81 10.82 10.20 6.70
N GLY A 82 10.99 8.88 6.87
CA GLY A 82 10.70 8.14 8.09
C GLY A 82 9.20 7.84 8.31
N HIS A 83 8.37 8.02 7.28
CA HIS A 83 6.94 7.81 7.36
C HIS A 83 6.52 6.44 6.81
N CYS A 84 5.28 6.03 7.10
CA CYS A 84 4.71 4.81 6.58
C CYS A 84 3.86 5.09 5.33
N LEU A 85 3.94 4.17 4.37
CA LEU A 85 3.16 4.20 3.15
C LEU A 85 2.05 3.15 3.20
N GLY A 86 0.84 3.52 2.79
CA GLY A 86 -0.27 2.58 2.56
C GLY A 86 -0.50 2.40 1.06
N ILE A 87 -0.60 1.17 0.62
CA ILE A 87 -0.84 0.83 -0.77
C ILE A 87 -1.92 -0.24 -0.91
N PHE A 88 -2.73 -0.09 -1.93
CA PHE A 88 -3.65 -1.13 -2.38
C PHE A 88 -3.11 -1.72 -3.68
N PRO A 89 -2.50 -2.93 -3.65
CA PRO A 89 -1.86 -3.52 -4.83
C PRO A 89 -2.81 -3.69 -6.02
N GLU A 90 -4.11 -3.81 -5.77
CA GLU A 90 -5.16 -3.87 -6.79
C GLU A 90 -5.27 -2.56 -7.62
N GLY A 91 -4.82 -1.44 -7.06
CA GLY A 91 -4.86 -0.11 -7.68
C GLY A 91 -6.26 0.48 -7.87
N THR A 92 -7.29 -0.25 -7.48
CA THR A 92 -8.69 0.20 -7.50
C THR A 92 -9.50 -0.64 -6.51
N ARG A 93 -10.67 -0.13 -6.11
CA ARG A 93 -11.58 -0.91 -5.26
C ARG A 93 -12.21 -2.05 -6.03
N SER A 94 -12.30 -3.20 -5.39
CA SER A 94 -12.99 -4.36 -5.98
C SER A 94 -14.46 -4.03 -6.25
N LYS A 95 -14.91 -4.40 -7.44
CA LYS A 95 -16.30 -4.33 -7.87
C LYS A 95 -16.95 -5.72 -7.91
N ASN A 96 -16.17 -6.77 -7.59
CA ASN A 96 -16.67 -8.13 -7.59
C ASN A 96 -17.86 -8.24 -6.61
N THR A 97 -18.90 -8.94 -7.03
CA THR A 97 -20.11 -9.15 -6.23
C THR A 97 -19.99 -10.37 -5.33
N GLU A 98 -19.14 -11.31 -5.72
CA GLU A 98 -18.93 -12.60 -5.05
C GLU A 98 -17.55 -12.64 -4.35
N PRO A 99 -17.45 -13.37 -3.21
CA PRO A 99 -16.18 -13.67 -2.57
C PRO A 99 -15.21 -14.40 -3.52
N PRO A 100 -13.90 -14.19 -3.34
CA PRO A 100 -13.22 -13.48 -2.25
C PRO A 100 -13.18 -11.95 -2.40
N PHE A 101 -13.86 -11.33 -3.36
CA PHE A 101 -13.88 -9.90 -3.67
C PHE A 101 -12.52 -9.30 -4.05
N LEU A 102 -11.49 -10.12 -4.21
CA LEU A 102 -10.13 -9.68 -4.53
C LEU A 102 -9.95 -9.42 -6.02
N LEU A 103 -9.11 -8.47 -6.36
CA LEU A 103 -8.62 -8.23 -7.72
C LEU A 103 -7.16 -8.64 -7.82
N ARG A 104 -6.69 -8.85 -9.05
CA ARG A 104 -5.28 -9.14 -9.30
C ARG A 104 -4.41 -7.98 -8.81
N GLY A 105 -3.39 -8.28 -8.02
CA GLY A 105 -2.37 -7.33 -7.60
C GLY A 105 -1.50 -6.87 -8.77
N LYS A 106 -1.05 -5.63 -8.70
CA LYS A 106 -0.09 -5.02 -9.63
C LYS A 106 1.29 -5.00 -8.99
N THR A 107 2.32 -4.83 -9.80
CA THR A 107 3.74 -4.86 -9.39
C THR A 107 4.19 -3.64 -8.55
N GLY A 108 3.35 -2.61 -8.39
CA GLY A 108 3.73 -1.36 -7.73
C GLY A 108 4.29 -1.54 -6.31
N VAL A 109 3.72 -2.47 -5.52
CA VAL A 109 4.23 -2.74 -4.16
C VAL A 109 5.63 -3.35 -4.19
N ALA A 110 5.90 -4.27 -5.13
CA ALA A 110 7.22 -4.90 -5.28
C ALA A 110 8.27 -3.88 -5.72
N ARG A 111 7.93 -3.00 -6.67
CA ARG A 111 8.82 -1.92 -7.13
C ARG A 111 9.18 -0.94 -6.01
N ILE A 112 8.22 -0.57 -5.16
CA ILE A 112 8.47 0.29 -4.00
C ILE A 112 9.34 -0.44 -2.97
N ALA A 113 9.08 -1.73 -2.70
CA ALA A 113 9.87 -2.53 -1.78
C ALA A 113 11.32 -2.69 -2.25
N ALA A 114 11.54 -2.91 -3.55
CA ALA A 114 12.87 -2.96 -4.14
C ALA A 114 13.61 -1.62 -4.03
N ALA A 115 12.92 -0.50 -4.28
CA ALA A 115 13.50 0.84 -4.15
C ALA A 115 13.76 1.28 -2.69
N SER A 116 13.08 0.65 -1.71
CA SER A 116 13.27 0.90 -0.27
C SER A 116 13.47 -0.44 0.47
N PRO A 117 14.61 -1.13 0.24
CA PRO A 117 14.80 -2.55 0.57
C PRO A 117 14.75 -2.86 2.07
N ASN A 118 14.98 -1.86 2.93
CA ASN A 118 14.93 -1.98 4.39
C ASN A 118 13.55 -1.71 4.98
N ALA A 119 12.60 -1.18 4.18
CA ALA A 119 11.25 -0.91 4.64
C ALA A 119 10.41 -2.19 4.58
N PRO A 120 9.95 -2.75 5.72
CA PRO A 120 9.17 -3.97 5.69
C PRO A 120 7.80 -3.74 5.06
N VAL A 121 7.39 -4.68 4.23
CA VAL A 121 6.03 -4.78 3.69
C VAL A 121 5.18 -5.56 4.68
N VAL A 122 4.20 -4.90 5.29
CA VAL A 122 3.23 -5.50 6.21
C VAL A 122 1.96 -5.83 5.43
N PRO A 123 1.67 -7.10 5.17
CA PRO A 123 0.45 -7.48 4.49
C PRO A 123 -0.76 -7.32 5.40
N ILE A 124 -1.85 -6.78 4.85
CA ILE A 124 -3.11 -6.61 5.57
C ILE A 124 -4.23 -7.27 4.77
N ALA A 125 -4.90 -8.22 5.39
CA ALA A 125 -6.13 -8.78 4.87
C ALA A 125 -7.32 -8.28 5.69
N HIS A 126 -8.34 -7.71 5.03
CA HIS A 126 -9.53 -7.25 5.74
C HIS A 126 -10.82 -7.64 5.03
N ILE A 127 -11.88 -7.74 5.82
CA ILE A 127 -13.25 -8.02 5.39
C ILE A 127 -14.23 -7.14 6.15
N GLY A 128 -15.42 -6.97 5.60
CA GLY A 128 -16.53 -6.28 6.27
C GLY A 128 -16.62 -4.77 6.00
N THR A 129 -15.57 -4.13 5.46
CA THR A 129 -15.63 -2.69 5.13
C THR A 129 -16.60 -2.38 4.00
N ARG A 130 -16.82 -3.35 3.10
CA ARG A 130 -17.81 -3.24 2.04
C ARG A 130 -19.24 -3.22 2.60
N GLU A 131 -19.54 -4.04 3.60
CA GLU A 131 -20.82 -4.10 4.29
C GLU A 131 -21.01 -2.89 5.20
N PHE A 132 -19.92 -2.38 5.78
CA PHE A 132 -19.92 -1.15 6.57
C PHE A 132 -20.27 0.06 5.70
N MET A 133 -19.67 0.18 4.51
CA MET A 133 -19.94 1.28 3.58
C MET A 133 -19.77 0.82 2.13
N LYS A 134 -20.88 0.38 1.52
CA LYS A 134 -20.88 -0.18 0.15
C LYS A 134 -20.60 0.91 -0.87
N PRO A 135 -19.59 0.74 -1.75
CA PRO A 135 -19.30 1.69 -2.81
C PRO A 135 -20.53 1.94 -3.71
N LYS A 136 -20.85 3.21 -3.99
CA LYS A 136 -21.94 3.66 -4.85
C LYS A 136 -23.38 3.42 -4.35
N VAL A 137 -23.61 2.55 -3.38
CA VAL A 137 -24.96 2.17 -2.93
C VAL A 137 -25.32 2.83 -1.61
N ASN A 138 -24.42 2.78 -0.61
CA ASN A 138 -24.67 3.35 0.70
C ASN A 138 -23.66 4.43 1.02
N LYS A 139 -24.14 5.67 1.12
CA LYS A 139 -23.33 6.81 1.58
C LYS A 139 -23.28 6.92 3.10
N ILE A 140 -24.14 6.17 3.81
CA ILE A 140 -24.26 6.19 5.27
C ILE A 140 -23.53 4.97 5.83
N PRO A 141 -22.54 5.19 6.73
CA PRO A 141 -21.87 4.09 7.42
C PRO A 141 -22.86 3.25 8.25
N ARG A 142 -22.59 1.93 8.30
CA ARG A 142 -23.37 0.95 9.09
C ARG A 142 -22.50 0.44 10.24
N PRO A 143 -22.41 1.14 11.38
CA PRO A 143 -21.48 0.86 12.47
C PRO A 143 -21.75 -0.50 13.17
N TRP A 144 -22.92 -1.09 12.98
CA TRP A 144 -23.27 -2.43 13.49
C TRP A 144 -22.67 -3.59 12.66
N ARG A 145 -22.05 -3.31 11.51
CA ARG A 145 -21.39 -4.33 10.71
C ARG A 145 -19.99 -4.61 11.23
N LYS A 146 -19.70 -5.90 11.40
CA LYS A 146 -18.39 -6.36 11.85
C LYS A 146 -17.37 -6.13 10.74
N VAL A 147 -16.25 -5.50 11.12
CA VAL A 147 -15.10 -5.28 10.27
C VAL A 147 -13.90 -5.95 10.93
N VAL A 148 -13.15 -6.74 10.18
CA VAL A 148 -11.97 -7.46 10.68
C VAL A 148 -10.77 -7.11 9.84
N PHE A 149 -9.66 -6.79 10.50
CA PHE A 149 -8.36 -6.55 9.91
C PHE A 149 -7.34 -7.50 10.52
N ASN A 150 -6.55 -8.17 9.68
CA ASN A 150 -5.47 -9.05 10.08
C ASN A 150 -4.17 -8.47 9.51
N TYR A 151 -3.23 -8.14 10.40
CA TYR A 151 -1.90 -7.65 10.07
C TYR A 151 -0.94 -8.85 10.10
N GLY A 152 -0.35 -9.18 8.95
CA GLY A 152 0.70 -10.18 8.84
C GLY A 152 2.04 -9.68 9.36
N VAL A 153 2.99 -10.57 9.44
CA VAL A 153 4.39 -10.22 9.77
C VAL A 153 4.96 -9.43 8.59
N GLY A 154 5.64 -8.32 8.90
CA GLY A 154 6.34 -7.55 7.88
C GLY A 154 7.58 -8.27 7.40
N ILE A 155 7.83 -8.24 6.10
CA ILE A 155 9.04 -8.78 5.47
C ILE A 155 9.69 -7.68 4.63
N THR A 156 11.00 -7.51 4.74
CA THR A 156 11.78 -6.59 3.91
C THR A 156 12.05 -7.20 2.53
N TRP A 157 12.41 -6.37 1.57
CA TRP A 157 12.81 -6.84 0.25
C TRP A 157 14.01 -7.79 0.31
N LEU A 158 15.00 -7.46 1.12
CA LEU A 158 16.21 -8.28 1.29
C LEU A 158 15.90 -9.64 1.94
N GLU A 159 15.06 -9.67 2.97
CA GLU A 159 14.60 -10.91 3.59
C GLU A 159 13.85 -11.79 2.59
N TRP A 160 12.94 -11.19 1.79
CA TRP A 160 12.19 -11.91 0.76
C TRP A 160 13.09 -12.46 -0.35
N LEU A 161 14.11 -11.72 -0.77
CA LEU A 161 15.07 -12.19 -1.78
C LEU A 161 15.82 -13.43 -1.30
N GLY A 162 16.22 -13.47 -0.02
CA GLY A 162 16.92 -14.61 0.57
C GLY A 162 16.02 -15.79 0.98
N ASP A 163 14.69 -15.60 1.00
CA ASP A 163 13.75 -16.64 1.42
C ASP A 163 13.56 -17.72 0.33
N SER A 164 13.61 -18.98 0.73
CA SER A 164 13.45 -20.13 -0.19
C SER A 164 12.06 -20.20 -0.86
N GLN A 165 11.04 -19.63 -0.23
CA GLN A 165 9.68 -19.52 -0.78
C GLN A 165 9.42 -18.14 -1.41
N GLY A 166 10.39 -17.22 -1.32
CA GLY A 166 10.36 -15.89 -1.89
C GLY A 166 11.23 -15.78 -3.15
N GLY A 167 12.20 -14.86 -3.12
CA GLY A 167 13.10 -14.63 -4.25
C GLY A 167 14.11 -15.74 -4.49
N ASN A 168 14.47 -16.48 -3.44
CA ASN A 168 15.49 -17.53 -3.45
C ASN A 168 16.82 -17.11 -4.10
N CYS A 169 17.21 -15.86 -3.87
CA CYS A 169 18.42 -15.27 -4.43
C CYS A 169 19.60 -15.43 -3.47
N THR A 170 20.79 -15.70 -4.03
CA THR A 170 22.04 -15.65 -3.27
C THR A 170 22.49 -14.19 -3.10
N PRO A 171 23.36 -13.85 -2.10
CA PRO A 171 23.89 -12.49 -1.96
C PRO A 171 24.51 -11.95 -3.26
N HIS A 172 25.26 -12.78 -3.98
CA HIS A 172 25.86 -12.39 -5.26
C HIS A 172 24.82 -12.09 -6.34
N SER A 173 23.78 -12.90 -6.47
CA SER A 173 22.69 -12.63 -7.41
C SER A 173 21.85 -11.40 -7.06
N ILE A 174 21.81 -11.00 -5.78
CA ILE A 174 21.18 -9.77 -5.34
C ILE A 174 21.99 -8.55 -5.81
N GLU A 175 23.32 -8.63 -5.72
CA GLU A 175 24.21 -7.56 -6.21
C GLU A 175 24.06 -7.38 -7.73
N GLU A 176 24.09 -8.46 -8.50
CA GLU A 176 23.87 -8.45 -9.94
C GLU A 176 22.48 -7.88 -10.32
N MET A 177 21.43 -8.21 -9.56
CA MET A 177 20.09 -7.64 -9.77
C MET A 177 20.05 -6.14 -9.51
N ASN A 178 20.72 -5.66 -8.46
CA ASN A 178 20.78 -4.23 -8.15
C ASN A 178 21.54 -3.45 -9.24
N GLU A 179 22.66 -4.00 -9.74
CA GLU A 179 23.41 -3.40 -10.84
C GLU A 179 22.59 -3.36 -12.15
N LEU A 180 21.84 -4.43 -12.43
CA LEU A 180 20.95 -4.50 -13.60
C LEU A 180 19.81 -3.48 -13.49
N GLU A 181 19.22 -3.34 -12.30
CA GLU A 181 18.14 -2.38 -12.06
C GLU A 181 18.62 -0.94 -12.17
N GLU A 182 19.80 -0.63 -11.62
CA GLU A 182 20.46 0.67 -11.82
C GLU A 182 20.76 0.95 -13.29
N HIS A 183 21.22 -0.05 -14.03
CA HIS A 183 21.51 0.09 -15.47
C HIS A 183 20.23 0.36 -16.27
N LEU A 184 19.14 -0.36 -15.98
CA LEU A 184 17.84 -0.15 -16.61
C LEU A 184 17.27 1.23 -16.29
N LEU A 185 17.36 1.68 -15.04
CA LEU A 185 16.94 3.01 -14.63
C LEU A 185 17.73 4.11 -15.35
N ARG A 186 19.05 3.94 -15.50
CA ARG A 186 19.91 4.90 -16.24
C ARG A 186 19.61 4.92 -17.74
N SER A 187 19.27 3.77 -18.32
CA SER A 187 18.96 3.68 -19.76
C SER A 187 17.57 4.25 -20.12
N GLU A 188 16.65 4.33 -19.15
CA GLU A 188 15.32 4.93 -19.36
C GLU A 188 15.28 6.45 -19.12
N ILE A 189 16.36 7.03 -18.53
CA ILE A 189 16.50 8.47 -18.26
C ILE A 189 17.32 9.20 -19.34
N GLY A 190 17.99 8.48 -20.22
CA GLY A 190 18.75 9.02 -21.36
C GLY A 190 17.95 8.95 -22.65
#